data_0df06563eb38e711b7d4b7cfe8b44d91
#
_entry.id   0df06563eb38e711b7d4b7cfe8b44d91
#
_cell.length_a   1.000
_cell.length_b   1.000
_cell.length_c   1.000
_cell.angle_alpha   90.00
_cell.angle_beta   90.00
_cell.angle_gamma   90.00
#
_symmetry.space_group_name_H-M   'P 1'
#
loop_
_entity.id
_entity.type
_entity.pdbx_description
1 polymer ?
#
loop_
_entity_poly.entity_id
_entity_poly.type
_entity_poly.pdbx_seq_one_letter_code
_entity_poly.pdbx_strand_id
1 'polypeptide(L)'
;MAGFDENIVREYFELNGFFVRQLRKYLVQSRKKRADEEIDLVVYNPNAPIDGVPAGFQLFSADMAKIRRAIVVVKAWHTSRFTPAMLKSSSRVFDFLKKEVLNKAETYFSFDESEVDPEGVRSGGFTKILVLPSLPTSDPQRTESIELLKEQGVDCIITFSTILENLLRNVEVNHSYQKSDLLQMMRILKIYDMVKEPQMNLFGE
;
A
#
# COMPACT_ATOMS: atom_id res chain seq x y z
N MET A 1 8.51 9.83 12.34
CA MET A 1 8.21 10.51 11.06
C MET A 1 7.32 9.64 10.15
N ALA A 2 6.32 8.98 10.74
CA ALA A 2 5.42 8.11 9.98
C ALA A 2 4.51 8.89 9.00
N GLY A 3 4.13 10.11 9.32
CA GLY A 3 3.13 10.84 8.53
C GLY A 3 3.52 11.24 7.10
N PHE A 4 4.80 11.39 6.78
CA PHE A 4 5.23 11.76 5.42
C PHE A 4 5.13 10.57 4.47
N ASP A 5 5.62 9.42 4.89
CA ASP A 5 5.60 8.21 4.08
C ASP A 5 4.17 7.70 3.85
N GLU A 6 3.34 7.80 4.89
CA GLU A 6 1.90 7.50 4.78
C GLU A 6 1.20 8.46 3.78
N ASN A 7 1.61 9.74 3.73
CA ASN A 7 1.07 10.69 2.76
C ASN A 7 1.47 10.33 1.32
N ILE A 8 2.69 9.86 1.08
CA ILE A 8 3.13 9.37 -0.25
C ILE A 8 2.22 8.21 -0.68
N VAL A 9 1.99 7.26 0.23
CA VAL A 9 1.15 6.08 -0.05
C VAL A 9 -0.31 6.49 -0.26
N ARG A 10 -0.82 7.46 0.51
CA ARG A 10 -2.16 8.01 0.32
C ARG A 10 -2.33 8.61 -1.07
N GLU A 11 -1.42 9.50 -1.50
CA GLU A 11 -1.46 10.13 -2.82
C GLU A 11 -1.44 9.08 -3.95
N TYR A 12 -0.67 8.01 -3.76
CA TYR A 12 -0.64 6.90 -4.71
C TYR A 12 -2.01 6.22 -4.86
N PHE A 13 -2.68 5.90 -3.75
CA PHE A 13 -4.00 5.28 -3.81
C PHE A 13 -5.06 6.23 -4.35
N GLU A 14 -5.07 7.51 -3.93
CA GLU A 14 -6.00 8.52 -4.42
C GLU A 14 -5.86 8.72 -5.94
N LEU A 15 -4.63 8.79 -6.44
CA LEU A 15 -4.33 8.92 -7.88
C LEU A 15 -4.80 7.70 -8.69
N ASN A 16 -4.82 6.53 -8.09
CA ASN A 16 -5.33 5.30 -8.70
C ASN A 16 -6.85 5.08 -8.45
N GLY A 17 -7.58 6.12 -8.03
CA GLY A 17 -9.05 6.12 -7.94
C GLY A 17 -9.65 5.55 -6.66
N PHE A 18 -8.85 5.42 -5.59
CA PHE A 18 -9.33 4.97 -4.29
C PHE A 18 -9.81 6.11 -3.42
N PHE A 19 -10.85 5.86 -2.64
CA PHE A 19 -11.12 6.62 -1.43
C PHE A 19 -10.18 6.15 -0.32
N VAL A 20 -9.50 7.10 0.33
CA VAL A 20 -8.49 6.79 1.33
C VAL A 20 -8.85 7.41 2.68
N ARG A 21 -8.82 6.59 3.74
CA ARG A 21 -8.92 7.04 5.13
C ARG A 21 -7.62 6.76 5.85
N GLN A 22 -6.94 7.80 6.28
CA GLN A 22 -5.74 7.70 7.10
C GLN A 22 -6.14 7.58 8.58
N LEU A 23 -5.71 6.53 9.28
CA LEU A 23 -6.17 6.20 10.63
C LEU A 23 -5.37 6.89 11.74
N ARG A 24 -4.07 7.12 11.51
CA ARG A 24 -3.17 7.73 12.52
C ARG A 24 -3.11 9.26 12.49
N LYS A 25 -4.08 9.92 11.92
CA LYS A 25 -4.05 11.38 11.76
C LYS A 25 -4.00 12.15 13.09
N TYR A 26 -4.47 11.53 14.17
CA TYR A 26 -4.48 12.12 15.51
C TYR A 26 -3.97 11.10 16.52
N LEU A 27 -2.78 11.37 17.10
CA LEU A 27 -2.26 10.60 18.22
C LEU A 27 -2.94 11.07 19.51
N VAL A 28 -3.80 10.23 20.05
CA VAL A 28 -4.25 10.40 21.44
C VAL A 28 -3.15 9.81 22.33
N GLN A 29 -2.62 10.61 23.25
CA GLN A 29 -1.69 10.13 24.27
C GLN A 29 -2.43 9.17 25.22
N SER A 30 -2.53 7.91 24.85
CA SER A 30 -3.06 6.86 25.71
C SER A 30 -1.95 5.88 26.11
N ARG A 31 -2.01 5.38 27.34
CA ARG A 31 -1.02 4.40 27.85
C ARG A 31 -1.09 3.04 27.16
N LYS A 32 -2.13 2.74 26.38
CA LYS A 32 -2.29 1.50 25.63
C LYS A 32 -2.53 1.82 24.16
N LYS A 33 -1.72 1.23 23.28
CA LYS A 33 -1.97 1.25 21.84
C LYS A 33 -3.34 0.64 21.54
N ARG A 34 -4.11 1.29 20.68
CA ARG A 34 -5.38 0.74 20.18
C ARG A 34 -5.09 -0.17 18.98
N ALA A 35 -5.97 -1.13 18.75
CA ALA A 35 -5.84 -2.05 17.61
C ALA A 35 -5.81 -1.32 16.26
N ASP A 36 -6.53 -0.21 16.11
CA ASP A 36 -6.55 0.63 14.91
C ASP A 36 -5.25 1.41 14.67
N GLU A 37 -4.37 1.51 15.67
CA GLU A 37 -3.06 2.16 15.51
C GLU A 37 -2.03 1.31 14.75
N GLU A 38 -2.33 0.05 14.47
CA GLU A 38 -1.46 -0.83 13.68
C GLU A 38 -1.74 -0.76 12.16
N ILE A 39 -2.84 -0.12 11.75
CA ILE A 39 -3.18 0.12 10.35
C ILE A 39 -2.95 1.60 10.05
N ASP A 40 -2.28 1.89 8.94
CA ASP A 40 -1.99 3.25 8.52
C ASP A 40 -3.10 3.84 7.64
N LEU A 41 -3.55 3.06 6.64
CA LEU A 41 -4.60 3.48 5.72
C LEU A 41 -5.66 2.39 5.55
N VAL A 42 -6.89 2.84 5.33
CA VAL A 42 -8.01 2.03 4.82
C VAL A 42 -8.39 2.59 3.47
N VAL A 43 -8.46 1.73 2.45
CA VAL A 43 -8.70 2.16 1.06
C VAL A 43 -9.87 1.40 0.45
N TYR A 44 -10.64 2.10 -0.39
CA TYR A 44 -11.79 1.55 -1.08
C TYR A 44 -11.82 2.06 -2.53
N ASN A 45 -11.90 1.15 -3.48
CA ASN A 45 -12.07 1.46 -4.90
C ASN A 45 -13.48 1.06 -5.35
N PRO A 46 -14.38 2.03 -5.59
CA PRO A 46 -15.76 1.73 -5.99
C PRO A 46 -15.84 1.12 -7.40
N ASN A 47 -14.83 1.33 -8.24
CA ASN A 47 -14.79 0.87 -9.62
C ASN A 47 -14.20 -0.54 -9.77
N ALA A 48 -13.60 -1.09 -8.71
CA ALA A 48 -13.05 -2.43 -8.76
C ALA A 48 -14.15 -3.49 -8.69
N PRO A 49 -13.99 -4.62 -9.39
CA PRO A 49 -14.94 -5.73 -9.31
C PRO A 49 -15.01 -6.31 -7.88
N ILE A 50 -16.18 -6.83 -7.50
CA ILE A 50 -16.43 -7.39 -6.17
C ILE A 50 -15.46 -8.57 -5.90
N ASP A 51 -15.27 -9.43 -6.90
CA ASP A 51 -14.41 -10.62 -6.83
C ASP A 51 -13.00 -10.39 -7.40
N GLY A 52 -12.57 -9.12 -7.44
CA GLY A 52 -11.27 -8.76 -7.96
C GLY A 52 -10.13 -9.37 -7.13
N VAL A 53 -9.35 -10.25 -7.76
CA VAL A 53 -8.16 -10.84 -7.14
C VAL A 53 -6.92 -10.31 -7.86
N PRO A 54 -5.93 -9.75 -7.14
CA PRO A 54 -4.66 -9.37 -7.73
C PRO A 54 -3.97 -10.55 -8.40
N ALA A 55 -3.29 -10.30 -9.53
CA ALA A 55 -2.64 -11.35 -10.30
C ALA A 55 -1.37 -11.90 -9.61
N GLY A 56 -0.76 -11.10 -8.72
CA GLY A 56 0.50 -11.45 -8.07
C GLY A 56 0.58 -10.97 -6.64
N PHE A 57 1.56 -11.50 -5.91
CA PHE A 57 1.82 -11.09 -4.53
C PHE A 57 2.45 -9.68 -4.45
N GLN A 58 3.37 -9.36 -5.36
CA GLN A 58 3.89 -8.00 -5.52
C GLN A 58 2.98 -7.25 -6.50
N LEU A 59 2.35 -6.18 -6.02
CA LEU A 59 1.43 -5.38 -6.81
C LEU A 59 2.16 -4.31 -7.61
N PHE A 60 1.68 -4.08 -8.81
CA PHE A 60 2.05 -2.98 -9.67
C PHE A 60 0.82 -2.11 -9.95
N SER A 61 1.02 -0.95 -10.61
CA SER A 61 -0.08 -0.01 -10.86
C SER A 61 -1.27 -0.61 -11.62
N ALA A 62 -1.02 -1.57 -12.52
CA ALA A 62 -2.07 -2.27 -13.27
C ALA A 62 -2.95 -3.18 -12.38
N ASP A 63 -2.44 -3.61 -11.23
CA ASP A 63 -3.19 -4.48 -10.31
C ASP A 63 -4.18 -3.70 -9.45
N MET A 64 -4.00 -2.37 -9.33
CA MET A 64 -4.85 -1.51 -8.50
C MET A 64 -6.32 -1.56 -8.91
N ALA A 65 -6.61 -1.70 -10.20
CA ALA A 65 -7.98 -1.82 -10.71
C ALA A 65 -8.73 -3.07 -10.20
N LYS A 66 -8.02 -4.08 -9.67
CA LYS A 66 -8.61 -5.32 -9.16
C LYS A 66 -8.82 -5.32 -7.65
N ILE A 67 -8.32 -4.32 -6.93
CA ILE A 67 -8.42 -4.24 -5.48
C ILE A 67 -9.61 -3.36 -5.12
N ARG A 68 -10.63 -3.94 -4.51
CA ARG A 68 -11.82 -3.21 -4.07
C ARG A 68 -11.65 -2.60 -2.68
N ARG A 69 -11.19 -3.40 -1.72
CA ARG A 69 -11.04 -3.01 -0.31
C ARG A 69 -9.69 -3.47 0.20
N ALA A 70 -8.97 -2.60 0.89
CA ALA A 70 -7.72 -3.01 1.52
C ALA A 70 -7.45 -2.25 2.82
N ILE A 71 -6.74 -2.92 3.73
CA ILE A 71 -5.97 -2.26 4.78
C ILE A 71 -4.53 -2.18 4.33
N VAL A 72 -3.89 -1.06 4.60
CA VAL A 72 -2.52 -0.79 4.17
C VAL A 72 -1.68 -0.41 5.36
N VAL A 73 -0.54 -1.08 5.49
CA VAL A 73 0.46 -0.78 6.51
C VAL A 73 1.77 -0.37 5.85
N VAL A 74 2.34 0.72 6.31
CA VAL A 74 3.53 1.34 5.74
C VAL A 74 4.74 1.11 6.65
N LYS A 75 5.72 0.37 6.19
CA LYS A 75 7.01 0.18 6.87
C LYS A 75 8.09 0.92 6.09
N ALA A 76 8.20 2.22 6.33
CA ALA A 76 9.09 3.14 5.61
C ALA A 76 10.55 3.10 6.12
N TRP A 77 11.12 1.92 6.25
CA TRP A 77 12.52 1.75 6.65
C TRP A 77 13.43 1.80 5.41
N HIS A 78 13.50 2.97 4.78
CA HIS A 78 14.09 3.19 3.45
C HIS A 78 15.53 2.73 3.27
N THR A 79 16.29 2.63 4.35
CA THR A 79 17.68 2.12 4.33
C THR A 79 17.75 0.60 4.50
N SER A 80 16.61 -0.07 4.68
CA SER A 80 16.54 -1.50 4.96
C SER A 80 15.95 -2.27 3.79
N ARG A 81 16.44 -3.50 3.58
CA ARG A 81 15.81 -4.50 2.72
C ARG A 81 15.10 -5.53 3.58
N PHE A 82 13.93 -5.94 3.19
CA PHE A 82 13.12 -6.94 3.90
C PHE A 82 13.63 -8.34 3.59
N THR A 83 14.81 -8.67 4.16
CA THR A 83 15.45 -9.98 4.05
C THR A 83 14.77 -11.03 4.92
N PRO A 84 14.93 -12.34 4.66
CA PRO A 84 14.42 -13.40 5.53
C PRO A 84 14.85 -13.27 6.98
N ALA A 85 16.11 -12.93 7.21
CA ALA A 85 16.64 -12.72 8.56
C ALA A 85 15.96 -11.57 9.30
N MET A 86 15.74 -10.45 8.61
CA MET A 86 15.04 -9.28 9.15
C MET A 86 13.57 -9.62 9.45
N LEU A 87 12.87 -10.30 8.55
CA LEU A 87 11.47 -10.70 8.74
C LEU A 87 11.32 -11.67 9.93
N LYS A 88 12.21 -12.64 10.09
CA LYS A 88 12.21 -13.58 11.21
C LYS A 88 12.51 -12.88 12.56
N SER A 89 13.31 -11.82 12.57
CA SER A 89 13.70 -11.10 13.80
C SER A 89 12.74 -9.97 14.20
N SER A 90 11.89 -9.48 13.28
CA SER A 90 11.09 -8.28 13.47
C SER A 90 9.58 -8.56 13.48
N SER A 91 9.09 -9.15 14.57
CA SER A 91 7.65 -9.46 14.73
C SER A 91 6.73 -8.24 14.53
N ARG A 92 7.22 -7.02 14.80
CA ARG A 92 6.47 -5.77 14.64
C ARG A 92 6.03 -5.48 13.19
N VAL A 93 6.63 -6.13 12.20
CA VAL A 93 6.19 -6.04 10.80
C VAL A 93 4.77 -6.57 10.67
N PHE A 94 4.42 -7.58 11.47
CA PHE A 94 3.18 -8.35 11.37
C PHE A 94 2.12 -7.97 12.42
N ASP A 95 2.34 -6.94 13.24
CA ASP A 95 1.41 -6.53 14.29
C ASP A 95 0.00 -6.24 13.76
N PHE A 96 -0.12 -5.76 12.53
CA PHE A 96 -1.40 -5.48 11.87
C PHE A 96 -2.22 -6.74 11.50
N LEU A 97 -1.59 -7.92 11.52
CA LEU A 97 -2.25 -9.20 11.22
C LEU A 97 -2.84 -9.85 12.47
N LYS A 98 -2.69 -9.24 13.64
CA LYS A 98 -3.29 -9.72 14.88
C LYS A 98 -4.81 -9.74 14.75
N LYS A 99 -5.45 -10.80 15.26
CA LYS A 99 -6.90 -11.00 15.19
C LYS A 99 -7.71 -9.79 15.64
N GLU A 100 -7.31 -9.13 16.71
CA GLU A 100 -7.95 -7.92 17.25
C GLU A 100 -7.90 -6.73 16.27
N VAL A 101 -6.79 -6.62 15.50
CA VAL A 101 -6.61 -5.58 14.48
C VAL A 101 -7.49 -5.88 13.27
N LEU A 102 -7.49 -7.13 12.81
CA LEU A 102 -8.30 -7.56 11.66
C LEU A 102 -9.80 -7.45 11.95
N ASN A 103 -10.25 -7.87 13.14
CA ASN A 103 -11.65 -7.71 13.56
C ASN A 103 -12.07 -6.22 13.58
N LYS A 104 -11.17 -5.33 14.01
CA LYS A 104 -11.41 -3.89 13.94
C LYS A 104 -11.45 -3.38 12.50
N ALA A 105 -10.56 -3.90 11.64
CA ALA A 105 -10.53 -3.54 10.23
C ALA A 105 -11.86 -3.88 9.52
N GLU A 106 -12.47 -5.01 9.83
CA GLU A 106 -13.78 -5.42 9.28
C GLU A 106 -14.84 -4.34 9.50
N THR A 107 -14.82 -3.65 10.65
CA THR A 107 -15.79 -2.60 10.95
C THR A 107 -15.70 -1.39 10.02
N TYR A 108 -14.58 -1.19 9.32
CA TYR A 108 -14.43 -0.10 8.36
C TYR A 108 -15.10 -0.39 7.02
N PHE A 109 -15.42 -1.65 6.75
CA PHE A 109 -16.03 -2.10 5.49
C PHE A 109 -17.46 -2.63 5.67
N SER A 110 -18.02 -2.53 6.87
CA SER A 110 -19.34 -3.08 7.22
C SER A 110 -20.56 -2.25 6.77
N PHE A 111 -20.35 -1.19 5.98
CA PHE A 111 -21.41 -0.26 5.60
C PHE A 111 -22.25 -0.68 4.40
N ASP A 112 -21.96 -1.79 3.76
CA ASP A 112 -22.65 -2.21 2.54
C ASP A 112 -23.40 -3.54 2.77
N GLU A 113 -24.61 -3.45 3.37
CA GLU A 113 -25.51 -4.59 3.49
C GLU A 113 -26.00 -5.09 2.12
N SER A 114 -25.86 -4.30 1.05
CA SER A 114 -26.25 -4.64 -0.31
C SER A 114 -25.29 -5.62 -1.02
N GLU A 115 -24.10 -5.85 -0.46
CA GLU A 115 -23.11 -6.78 -1.00
C GLU A 115 -23.15 -8.17 -0.33
N VAL A 116 -24.26 -8.52 0.34
CA VAL A 116 -24.50 -9.88 0.79
C VAL A 116 -24.98 -10.68 -0.41
N ASP A 117 -24.18 -11.65 -0.84
CA ASP A 117 -24.55 -12.62 -1.85
C ASP A 117 -25.91 -13.26 -1.44
N PRO A 118 -26.83 -13.57 -2.38
CA PRO A 118 -28.09 -14.28 -2.11
C PRO A 118 -27.91 -15.58 -1.29
N GLU A 119 -26.72 -16.17 -1.29
CA GLU A 119 -26.35 -17.33 -0.50
C GLU A 119 -25.87 -17.00 0.94
N GLY A 120 -25.89 -15.73 1.35
CA GLY A 120 -25.49 -15.31 2.70
C GLY A 120 -23.98 -15.30 2.95
N VAL A 121 -23.19 -15.54 1.92
CA VAL A 121 -21.72 -15.41 1.97
C VAL A 121 -21.39 -13.94 1.85
N ARG A 122 -20.68 -13.37 2.83
CA ARG A 122 -20.16 -11.99 2.74
C ARG A 122 -19.17 -11.96 1.57
N SER A 123 -19.57 -11.39 0.45
CA SER A 123 -18.70 -11.20 -0.71
C SER A 123 -17.55 -10.28 -0.34
N GLY A 124 -16.35 -10.85 -0.30
CA GLY A 124 -15.11 -10.14 -0.29
C GLY A 124 -14.70 -9.52 1.04
N GLY A 125 -13.80 -10.21 1.73
CA GLY A 125 -12.94 -9.61 2.75
C GLY A 125 -12.14 -8.44 2.17
N PHE A 126 -11.32 -7.81 2.99
CA PHE A 126 -10.36 -6.81 2.55
C PHE A 126 -8.99 -7.44 2.30
N THR A 127 -8.24 -6.87 1.35
CA THR A 127 -6.85 -7.26 1.07
C THR A 127 -5.91 -6.65 2.10
N LYS A 128 -4.98 -7.45 2.63
CA LYS A 128 -3.95 -7.01 3.58
C LYS A 128 -2.68 -6.65 2.81
N ILE A 129 -2.43 -5.35 2.66
CA ILE A 129 -1.31 -4.82 1.88
C ILE A 129 -0.22 -4.31 2.82
N LEU A 130 1.01 -4.79 2.60
CA LEU A 130 2.20 -4.26 3.23
C LEU A 130 3.00 -3.42 2.23
N VAL A 131 3.18 -2.13 2.54
CA VAL A 131 4.09 -1.25 1.80
C VAL A 131 5.46 -1.30 2.48
N LEU A 132 6.49 -1.61 1.68
CA LEU A 132 7.87 -1.76 2.15
C LEU A 132 8.87 -1.08 1.19
N PRO A 133 10.08 -0.72 1.65
CA PRO A 133 11.08 -0.06 0.80
C PRO A 133 11.50 -0.92 -0.38
N SER A 134 11.97 -2.13 -0.09
CA SER A 134 12.43 -3.09 -1.10
C SER A 134 12.55 -4.50 -0.55
N LEU A 135 12.48 -5.48 -1.43
CA LEU A 135 12.89 -6.86 -1.21
C LEU A 135 14.38 -7.05 -1.55
N PRO A 136 15.00 -8.18 -1.13
CA PRO A 136 16.32 -8.57 -1.60
C PRO A 136 16.40 -8.63 -3.13
N THR A 137 17.56 -8.33 -3.67
CA THR A 137 17.82 -8.40 -5.12
C THR A 137 18.19 -9.80 -5.60
N SER A 138 18.75 -10.64 -4.71
CA SER A 138 19.08 -12.04 -5.05
C SER A 138 17.82 -12.91 -5.03
N ASP A 139 17.60 -13.69 -6.07
CA ASP A 139 16.40 -14.54 -6.22
C ASP A 139 16.12 -15.49 -5.04
N PRO A 140 17.11 -16.23 -4.50
CA PRO A 140 16.83 -17.12 -3.36
C PRO A 140 16.29 -16.37 -2.13
N GLN A 141 16.91 -15.25 -1.76
CA GLN A 141 16.49 -14.46 -0.61
C GLN A 141 15.15 -13.74 -0.86
N ARG A 142 14.93 -13.29 -2.10
CA ARG A 142 13.67 -12.64 -2.48
C ARG A 142 12.51 -13.62 -2.37
N THR A 143 12.67 -14.81 -2.91
CA THR A 143 11.65 -15.87 -2.87
C THR A 143 11.35 -16.26 -1.42
N GLU A 144 12.37 -16.52 -0.60
CA GLU A 144 12.19 -16.83 0.82
C GLU A 144 11.48 -15.69 1.59
N SER A 145 11.81 -14.43 1.29
CA SER A 145 11.12 -13.28 1.92
C SER A 145 9.64 -13.23 1.54
N ILE A 146 9.31 -13.50 0.28
CA ILE A 146 7.91 -13.54 -0.20
C ILE A 146 7.15 -14.69 0.47
N GLU A 147 7.74 -15.86 0.58
CA GLU A 147 7.14 -17.02 1.25
C GLU A 147 6.84 -16.72 2.72
N LEU A 148 7.81 -16.18 3.45
CA LEU A 148 7.63 -15.77 4.85
C LEU A 148 6.51 -14.73 5.02
N LEU A 149 6.41 -13.74 4.14
CA LEU A 149 5.34 -12.75 4.19
C LEU A 149 3.96 -13.39 3.96
N LYS A 150 3.85 -14.31 3.00
CA LYS A 150 2.62 -15.07 2.73
C LYS A 150 2.23 -15.97 3.90
N GLU A 151 3.17 -16.72 4.46
CA GLU A 151 2.95 -17.60 5.62
C GLU A 151 2.44 -16.84 6.84
N GLN A 152 2.87 -15.58 7.03
CA GLN A 152 2.38 -14.71 8.08
C GLN A 152 0.97 -14.16 7.81
N GLY A 153 0.45 -14.31 6.59
CA GLY A 153 -0.90 -13.88 6.21
C GLY A 153 -0.98 -12.51 5.55
N VAL A 154 0.14 -11.98 5.02
CA VAL A 154 0.12 -10.82 4.11
C VAL A 154 -0.45 -11.27 2.77
N ASP A 155 -1.42 -10.57 2.22
CA ASP A 155 -2.01 -10.93 0.92
C ASP A 155 -1.20 -10.36 -0.24
N CYS A 156 -0.72 -9.13 -0.10
CA CYS A 156 0.05 -8.44 -1.16
C CYS A 156 1.07 -7.47 -0.57
N ILE A 157 2.08 -7.14 -1.38
CA ILE A 157 3.05 -6.10 -1.08
C ILE A 157 3.12 -5.05 -2.21
N ILE A 158 3.49 -3.81 -1.83
CA ILE A 158 3.86 -2.76 -2.77
C ILE A 158 5.22 -2.20 -2.33
N THR A 159 6.14 -2.00 -3.27
CA THR A 159 7.42 -1.35 -2.96
C THR A 159 7.32 0.17 -3.11
N PHE A 160 8.12 0.90 -2.34
CA PHE A 160 8.17 2.36 -2.48
C PHE A 160 8.63 2.79 -3.88
N SER A 161 9.50 2.02 -4.56
CA SER A 161 9.88 2.31 -5.95
C SER A 161 8.66 2.27 -6.87
N THR A 162 7.81 1.24 -6.75
CA THR A 162 6.55 1.14 -7.53
C THR A 162 5.63 2.35 -7.31
N ILE A 163 5.50 2.78 -6.05
CA ILE A 163 4.67 3.94 -5.69
C ILE A 163 5.24 5.22 -6.31
N LEU A 164 6.52 5.49 -6.09
CA LEU A 164 7.17 6.71 -6.57
C LEU A 164 7.22 6.78 -8.09
N GLU A 165 7.49 5.66 -8.77
CA GLU A 165 7.47 5.57 -10.24
C GLU A 165 6.07 5.87 -10.80
N ASN A 166 5.02 5.33 -10.15
CA ASN A 166 3.63 5.61 -10.56
C ASN A 166 3.28 7.08 -10.36
N LEU A 167 3.59 7.65 -9.19
CA LEU A 167 3.35 9.07 -8.90
C LEU A 167 4.10 9.95 -9.89
N LEU A 168 5.39 9.70 -10.10
CA LEU A 168 6.19 10.46 -11.07
C LEU A 168 5.65 10.34 -12.49
N ARG A 169 5.21 9.16 -12.92
CA ARG A 169 4.66 8.97 -14.26
C ARG A 169 3.36 9.76 -14.48
N ASN A 170 2.49 9.80 -13.46
CA ASN A 170 1.17 10.41 -13.56
C ASN A 170 1.15 11.91 -13.24
N VAL A 171 2.21 12.46 -12.63
CA VAL A 171 2.30 13.91 -12.40
C VAL A 171 2.63 14.63 -13.70
N GLU A 172 1.70 15.46 -14.18
CA GLU A 172 1.83 16.24 -15.41
C GLU A 172 2.33 17.66 -15.13
N VAL A 173 3.27 18.16 -15.94
CA VAL A 173 3.84 19.49 -15.79
C VAL A 173 2.84 20.62 -16.04
N ASN A 174 1.82 20.34 -16.85
CA ASN A 174 0.78 21.31 -17.21
C ASN A 174 -0.38 21.40 -16.20
N HIS A 175 -0.43 20.49 -15.22
CA HIS A 175 -1.43 20.52 -14.16
C HIS A 175 -0.92 21.27 -12.92
N SER A 176 -1.83 21.83 -12.13
CA SER A 176 -1.53 22.45 -10.84
C SER A 176 -2.05 21.58 -9.70
N TYR A 177 -1.16 21.19 -8.81
CA TYR A 177 -1.47 20.32 -7.67
C TYR A 177 -1.58 21.12 -6.37
N GLN A 178 -2.48 22.13 -6.35
CA GLN A 178 -2.61 23.09 -5.23
C GLN A 178 -2.97 22.47 -3.89
N LYS A 179 -3.54 21.26 -3.88
CA LYS A 179 -3.99 20.57 -2.66
C LYS A 179 -3.04 19.46 -2.21
N SER A 180 -1.95 19.23 -2.92
CA SER A 180 -0.94 18.24 -2.59
C SER A 180 0.46 18.81 -2.76
N ASP A 181 1.10 19.14 -1.64
CA ASP A 181 2.48 19.63 -1.63
C ASP A 181 3.44 18.61 -2.25
N LEU A 182 3.18 17.31 -2.04
CA LEU A 182 3.98 16.23 -2.60
C LEU A 182 3.93 16.22 -4.13
N LEU A 183 2.73 16.20 -4.71
CA LEU A 183 2.55 16.18 -6.18
C LEU A 183 3.05 17.49 -6.79
N GLN A 184 2.86 18.61 -6.13
CA GLN A 184 3.40 19.89 -6.58
C GLN A 184 4.93 19.91 -6.56
N MET A 185 5.57 19.32 -5.54
CA MET A 185 7.01 19.17 -5.50
C MET A 185 7.51 18.27 -6.65
N MET A 186 6.87 17.14 -6.87
CA MET A 186 7.21 16.24 -8.00
C MET A 186 7.06 16.93 -9.34
N ARG A 187 6.02 17.75 -9.53
CA ARG A 187 5.84 18.58 -10.71
C ARG A 187 7.00 19.56 -10.91
N ILE A 188 7.40 20.25 -9.85
CA ILE A 188 8.54 21.19 -9.90
C ILE A 188 9.82 20.46 -10.32
N LEU A 189 10.10 19.29 -9.73
CA LEU A 189 11.26 18.47 -10.09
C LEU A 189 11.26 18.08 -11.59
N LYS A 190 10.08 17.77 -12.15
CA LYS A 190 9.92 17.48 -13.60
C LYS A 190 10.14 18.72 -14.46
N ILE A 191 9.60 19.89 -14.07
CA ILE A 191 9.79 21.15 -14.82
C ILE A 191 11.27 21.52 -14.94
N TYR A 192 12.07 21.24 -13.90
CA TYR A 192 13.50 21.55 -13.88
C TYR A 192 14.39 20.39 -14.31
N ASP A 193 13.83 19.34 -14.94
CA ASP A 193 14.55 18.15 -15.42
C ASP A 193 15.40 17.46 -14.34
N MET A 194 15.01 17.61 -13.07
CA MET A 194 15.69 16.99 -11.93
C MET A 194 15.33 15.52 -11.72
N VAL A 195 14.27 15.06 -12.37
CA VAL A 195 13.84 13.66 -12.38
C VAL A 195 14.07 13.10 -13.78
N LYS A 196 14.99 12.14 -13.88
CA LYS A 196 15.16 11.37 -15.12
C LYS A 196 14.02 10.37 -15.24
N GLU A 197 13.23 10.47 -16.30
CA GLU A 197 12.30 9.39 -16.65
C GLU A 197 13.13 8.11 -16.89
N PRO A 198 12.66 6.93 -16.41
CA PRO A 198 13.32 5.69 -16.75
C PRO A 198 13.34 5.59 -18.28
N GLN A 199 14.52 5.68 -18.88
CA GLN A 199 14.66 5.42 -20.31
C GLN A 199 14.20 3.97 -20.52
N MET A 200 13.14 3.79 -21.28
CA MET A 200 12.85 2.48 -21.84
C MET A 200 14.06 2.13 -22.72
N ASN A 201 14.84 1.14 -22.29
CA ASN A 201 15.86 0.55 -23.15
C ASN A 201 15.13 -0.05 -24.35
N LEU A 202 15.10 0.71 -25.45
CA LEU A 202 14.56 0.25 -26.74
C LEU A 202 15.41 -0.84 -27.39
N PHE A 203 16.57 -1.12 -26.79
CA PHE A 203 17.50 -2.16 -27.23
C PHE A 203 17.81 -3.04 -26.01
N GLY A 204 17.04 -4.12 -25.88
CA GLY A 204 17.42 -5.23 -25.00
C GLY A 204 18.63 -5.92 -25.62
N GLU A 205 19.76 -5.91 -24.91
CA GLU A 205 20.80 -6.91 -25.06
C GLU A 205 20.54 -8.05 -24.08
#